data_0cc71f1665b2e7609671872b63207d4d
#
_entry.id   0cc71f1665b2e7609671872b63207d4d
#
_cell.length_a   1.000
_cell.length_b   1.000
_cell.length_c   1.000
_cell.angle_alpha   90.00
_cell.angle_beta   90.00
_cell.angle_gamma   90.00
#
_symmetry.space_group_name_H-M   'P 1'
#
loop_
_entity.id
_entity.type
_entity.pdbx_description
1 polymer ?
#
loop_
_entity_poly.entity_id
_entity_poly.type
_entity_poly.pdbx_seq_one_letter_code
_entity_poly.pdbx_strand_id
1 'polypeptide(L)'
;MSDIEKINDIITKAEVFYLATVDGDKPKVRPLGFHLLFEDKIYFGVGTHKDVYKQLEANQSAEIAAWDGEHFLRYYGTADLTGNEAVVEKAFELMPEIAEAYKANNWEMGVFFLNDATAEIRNMFAIEESYEFKY
;
A
#
# COMPACT_ATOMS: atom_id res chain seq x y z
N MET A 1 1.12 -15.67 14.02
CA MET A 1 1.11 -14.54 13.10
C MET A 1 -0.02 -13.58 13.50
N SER A 2 0.28 -12.30 13.69
CA SER A 2 -0.73 -11.29 13.97
C SER A 2 -1.63 -11.05 12.75
N ASP A 3 -2.73 -10.32 12.94
CA ASP A 3 -3.65 -10.04 11.82
C ASP A 3 -2.94 -9.22 10.71
N ILE A 4 -2.18 -8.21 11.08
CA ILE A 4 -1.47 -7.39 10.10
C ILE A 4 -0.37 -8.18 9.38
N GLU A 5 0.27 -9.12 10.08
CA GLU A 5 1.26 -10.02 9.48
C GLU A 5 0.61 -10.94 8.44
N LYS A 6 -0.61 -11.42 8.70
CA LYS A 6 -1.37 -12.23 7.72
C LYS A 6 -1.63 -11.44 6.44
N ILE A 7 -2.05 -10.19 6.58
CA ILE A 7 -2.31 -9.32 5.43
C ILE A 7 -1.03 -9.07 4.65
N ASN A 8 0.05 -8.75 5.35
CA ASN A 8 1.35 -8.53 4.73
C ASN A 8 1.84 -9.79 3.98
N ASP A 9 1.61 -10.97 4.55
CA ASP A 9 2.00 -12.24 3.93
C ASP A 9 1.26 -12.49 2.61
N ILE A 10 -0.04 -12.19 2.55
CA ILE A 10 -0.82 -12.31 1.31
C ILE A 10 -0.26 -11.37 0.23
N ILE A 11 0.03 -10.13 0.60
CA ILE A 11 0.59 -9.15 -0.34
C ILE A 11 1.96 -9.62 -0.84
N THR A 12 2.80 -10.14 0.05
CA THR A 12 4.11 -10.68 -0.31
C THR A 12 4.00 -11.84 -1.29
N LYS A 13 3.10 -12.77 -1.05
CA LYS A 13 2.89 -13.93 -1.91
C LYS A 13 2.29 -13.56 -3.25
N ALA A 14 1.47 -12.52 -3.29
CA ALA A 14 0.91 -12.01 -4.54
C ALA A 14 1.97 -11.40 -5.45
N GLU A 15 3.07 -10.90 -4.88
CA GLU A 15 4.18 -10.21 -5.56
C GLU A 15 3.77 -8.84 -6.10
N VAL A 16 2.80 -8.81 -6.99
CA VAL A 16 2.23 -7.57 -7.52
C VAL A 16 0.83 -7.40 -6.93
N PHE A 17 0.54 -6.21 -6.44
CA PHE A 17 -0.77 -5.85 -5.92
C PHE A 17 -1.21 -4.54 -6.57
N TYR A 18 -2.47 -4.20 -6.40
CA TYR A 18 -3.07 -3.05 -7.09
C TYR A 18 -3.59 -2.06 -6.07
N LEU A 19 -3.33 -0.78 -6.33
CA LEU A 19 -3.82 0.32 -5.51
C LEU A 19 -4.86 1.10 -6.31
N ALA A 20 -6.05 1.23 -5.74
CA ALA A 20 -7.11 2.07 -6.27
C ALA A 20 -7.15 3.39 -5.49
N THR A 21 -7.30 4.49 -6.22
CA THR A 21 -7.43 5.84 -5.69
C THR A 21 -8.59 6.55 -6.38
N VAL A 22 -8.89 7.75 -5.93
CA VAL A 22 -9.96 8.58 -6.49
C VAL A 22 -9.34 9.81 -7.17
N ASP A 23 -9.76 10.07 -8.39
CA ASP A 23 -9.39 11.28 -9.14
C ASP A 23 -10.69 12.02 -9.49
N GLY A 24 -11.06 12.95 -8.64
CA GLY A 24 -12.38 13.62 -8.76
C GLY A 24 -13.51 12.61 -8.52
N ASP A 25 -14.28 12.32 -9.54
CA ASP A 25 -15.35 11.32 -9.52
C ASP A 25 -14.95 10.00 -10.21
N LYS A 26 -13.68 9.84 -10.58
CA LYS A 26 -13.21 8.70 -11.34
C LYS A 26 -12.33 7.78 -10.47
N PRO A 27 -12.56 6.47 -10.53
CA PRO A 27 -11.63 5.53 -9.92
C PRO A 27 -10.37 5.42 -10.78
N LYS A 28 -9.21 5.28 -10.13
CA LYS A 28 -7.93 5.02 -10.78
C LYS A 28 -7.28 3.83 -10.10
N VAL A 29 -6.65 2.96 -10.88
CA VAL A 29 -5.96 1.78 -10.37
C VAL A 29 -4.63 1.59 -11.08
N ARG A 30 -3.62 1.14 -10.36
CA ARG A 30 -2.29 0.83 -10.88
C ARG A 30 -1.65 -0.29 -10.07
N PRO A 31 -0.73 -1.05 -10.67
CA PRO A 31 0.04 -2.02 -9.92
C PRO A 31 1.09 -1.33 -9.06
N LEU A 32 1.38 -1.92 -7.91
CA LEU A 32 2.50 -1.54 -7.05
C LEU A 32 3.31 -2.79 -6.71
N GLY A 33 4.58 -2.61 -6.43
CA GLY A 33 5.46 -3.70 -6.05
C GLY A 33 6.08 -3.56 -4.67
N PHE A 34 6.07 -2.35 -4.09
CA PHE A 34 6.71 -2.12 -2.80
C PHE A 34 5.71 -2.04 -1.65
N HIS A 35 5.95 -2.87 -0.63
CA HIS A 35 5.31 -2.75 0.66
C HIS A 35 6.30 -3.14 1.75
N LEU A 36 6.11 -2.63 2.95
CA LEU A 36 6.98 -2.93 4.08
C LEU A 36 6.18 -2.93 5.37
N LEU A 37 6.20 -4.05 6.07
CA LEU A 37 5.66 -4.11 7.43
C LEU A 37 6.67 -3.51 8.38
N PHE A 38 6.29 -2.45 9.06
CA PHE A 38 7.15 -1.70 9.97
C PHE A 38 6.31 -1.16 11.13
N GLU A 39 6.66 -1.52 12.35
CA GLU A 39 5.94 -1.11 13.56
C GLU A 39 4.42 -1.33 13.48
N ASP A 40 4.04 -2.54 13.11
CA ASP A 40 2.64 -2.99 12.99
C ASP A 40 1.81 -2.23 11.95
N LYS A 41 2.44 -1.57 11.00
CA LYS A 41 1.77 -0.92 9.87
C LYS A 41 2.37 -1.41 8.57
N ILE A 42 1.55 -1.60 7.56
CA ILE A 42 2.04 -1.89 6.21
C ILE A 42 2.18 -0.57 5.47
N TYR A 43 3.41 -0.20 5.18
CA TYR A 43 3.70 0.99 4.38
C TYR A 43 3.79 0.65 2.90
N PHE A 44 3.27 1.55 2.10
CA PHE A 44 3.39 1.55 0.64
C PHE A 44 4.18 2.78 0.24
N GLY A 45 4.86 2.75 -0.89
CA GLY A 45 5.68 3.88 -1.33
C GLY A 45 5.43 4.23 -2.78
N VAL A 46 5.29 5.52 -3.05
CA VAL A 46 5.13 6.07 -4.40
C VAL A 46 5.93 7.36 -4.51
N GLY A 47 6.30 7.74 -5.74
CA GLY A 47 6.94 9.04 -5.94
C GLY A 47 5.95 10.18 -5.72
N THR A 48 6.35 11.19 -4.93
CA THR A 48 5.46 12.33 -4.62
C THR A 48 5.13 13.17 -5.85
N HIS A 49 5.91 13.05 -6.92
CA HIS A 49 5.69 13.73 -8.19
C HIS A 49 4.61 13.07 -9.05
N LYS A 50 4.21 11.84 -8.72
CA LYS A 50 3.25 11.06 -9.53
C LYS A 50 1.81 11.43 -9.22
N ASP A 51 0.95 11.20 -10.21
CA ASP A 51 -0.49 11.45 -10.09
C ASP A 51 -1.12 10.68 -8.92
N VAL A 52 -0.67 9.45 -8.67
CA VAL A 52 -1.19 8.63 -7.57
C VAL A 52 -1.05 9.35 -6.22
N TYR A 53 0.10 9.97 -5.97
CA TYR A 53 0.33 10.69 -4.71
C TYR A 53 -0.55 11.93 -4.62
N LYS A 54 -0.69 12.68 -5.71
CA LYS A 54 -1.57 13.86 -5.78
C LYS A 54 -3.03 13.49 -5.58
N GLN A 55 -3.45 12.34 -6.10
CA GLN A 55 -4.81 11.82 -5.90
C GLN A 55 -5.03 11.50 -4.42
N LEU A 56 -4.06 10.86 -3.76
CA LEU A 56 -4.15 10.56 -2.33
C LEU A 56 -4.15 11.83 -1.47
N GLU A 57 -3.42 12.87 -1.85
CA GLU A 57 -3.47 14.16 -1.16
C GLU A 57 -4.85 14.81 -1.27
N ALA A 58 -5.47 14.73 -2.43
CA ALA A 58 -6.79 15.34 -2.67
C ALA A 58 -7.92 14.51 -2.06
N ASN A 59 -7.81 13.18 -2.07
CA ASN A 59 -8.78 12.26 -1.48
C ASN A 59 -8.04 11.03 -0.95
N GLN A 60 -8.01 10.87 0.36
CA GLN A 60 -7.22 9.85 1.04
C GLN A 60 -7.86 8.46 1.01
N SER A 61 -9.04 8.30 0.45
CA SER A 61 -9.67 6.98 0.31
C SER A 61 -8.86 6.12 -0.67
N ALA A 62 -8.48 4.93 -0.22
CA ALA A 62 -7.65 4.03 -1.00
C ALA A 62 -8.00 2.58 -0.74
N GLU A 63 -7.78 1.74 -1.73
CA GLU A 63 -7.98 0.31 -1.59
C GLU A 63 -6.87 -0.46 -2.28
N ILE A 64 -6.37 -1.48 -1.59
CA ILE A 64 -5.40 -2.45 -2.10
C ILE A 64 -6.15 -3.74 -2.44
N ALA A 65 -5.88 -4.28 -3.62
CA ALA A 65 -6.36 -5.60 -4.02
C ALA A 65 -5.17 -6.50 -4.35
N ALA A 66 -5.21 -7.74 -3.90
CA ALA A 66 -4.16 -8.72 -4.16
C ALA A 66 -4.75 -10.13 -4.30
N TRP A 67 -4.04 -10.96 -5.04
CA TRP A 67 -4.38 -12.38 -5.25
C TRP A 67 -3.11 -13.20 -5.05
N ASP A 68 -3.08 -14.06 -4.04
CA ASP A 68 -1.89 -14.84 -3.69
C ASP A 68 -1.86 -16.25 -4.33
N GLY A 69 -2.81 -16.52 -5.21
CA GLY A 69 -3.00 -17.84 -5.82
C GLY A 69 -4.07 -18.68 -5.12
N GLU A 70 -4.52 -18.26 -3.95
CA GLU A 70 -5.50 -18.96 -3.13
C GLU A 70 -6.58 -18.02 -2.58
N HIS A 71 -6.19 -16.82 -2.11
CA HIS A 71 -7.09 -15.87 -1.47
C HIS A 71 -7.12 -14.54 -2.22
N PHE A 72 -8.30 -13.91 -2.23
CA PHE A 72 -8.45 -12.52 -2.61
C PHE A 72 -8.33 -11.64 -1.37
N LEU A 73 -7.50 -10.63 -1.45
CA LEU A 73 -7.42 -9.60 -0.42
C LEU A 73 -8.04 -8.31 -0.92
N ARG A 74 -8.91 -7.72 -0.11
CA ARG A 74 -9.31 -6.32 -0.26
C ARG A 74 -8.94 -5.61 1.03
N TYR A 75 -8.08 -4.62 0.93
CA TYR A 75 -7.55 -3.88 2.08
C TYR A 75 -7.73 -2.40 1.81
N TYR A 76 -8.65 -1.77 2.52
CA TYR A 76 -9.08 -0.40 2.21
C TYR A 76 -9.20 0.44 3.47
N GLY A 77 -9.03 1.75 3.30
CA GLY A 77 -9.12 2.71 4.38
C GLY A 77 -8.66 4.09 3.95
N THR A 78 -8.20 4.86 4.90
CA THR A 78 -7.70 6.21 4.70
C THR A 78 -6.18 6.20 4.64
N ALA A 79 -5.61 6.66 3.54
CA ALA A 79 -4.16 6.77 3.41
C ALA A 79 -3.63 7.86 4.35
N ASP A 80 -2.77 7.47 5.26
CA ASP A 80 -2.05 8.41 6.13
C ASP A 80 -0.74 8.78 5.46
N LEU A 81 -0.63 10.01 5.03
CA LEU A 81 0.50 10.54 4.26
C LEU A 81 1.54 11.25 5.12
N THR A 82 1.47 11.10 6.43
CA THR A 82 2.43 11.74 7.35
C THR A 82 3.88 11.36 7.01
N GLY A 83 4.07 10.16 6.51
CA GLY A 83 5.39 9.67 6.13
C GLY A 83 6.15 9.04 7.29
N ASN A 84 7.32 8.49 6.97
CA ASN A 84 8.23 7.89 7.94
C ASN A 84 9.61 7.75 7.29
N GLU A 85 10.56 8.57 7.74
CA GLU A 85 11.91 8.58 7.16
C GLU A 85 12.62 7.23 7.29
N ALA A 86 12.43 6.52 8.39
CA ALA A 86 13.02 5.20 8.59
C ALA A 86 12.51 4.19 7.56
N VAL A 87 11.23 4.28 7.18
CA VAL A 87 10.64 3.43 6.14
C VAL A 87 11.22 3.79 4.78
N VAL A 88 11.37 5.08 4.46
CA VAL A 88 11.99 5.52 3.20
C VAL A 88 13.43 5.03 3.10
N GLU A 89 14.21 5.16 4.15
CA GLU A 89 15.58 4.66 4.20
C GLU A 89 15.63 3.15 3.96
N LYS A 90 14.73 2.41 4.60
CA LYS A 90 14.64 0.97 4.45
C LYS A 90 14.25 0.57 3.01
N ALA A 91 13.31 1.31 2.43
CA ALA A 91 12.90 1.10 1.03
C ALA A 91 14.09 1.26 0.08
N PHE A 92 14.88 2.30 0.27
CA PHE A 92 16.05 2.56 -0.56
C PHE A 92 17.18 1.54 -0.35
N GLU A 93 17.34 1.03 0.87
CA GLU A 93 18.26 -0.07 1.13
C GLU A 93 17.87 -1.34 0.37
N LEU A 94 16.56 -1.64 0.36
CA LEU A 94 16.02 -2.82 -0.30
C LEU A 94 16.00 -2.68 -1.83
N MET A 95 15.96 -1.47 -2.35
CA MET A 95 15.84 -1.16 -3.76
C MET A 95 16.89 -0.12 -4.19
N PRO A 96 18.18 -0.46 -4.20
CA PRO A 96 19.25 0.52 -4.50
C PRO A 96 19.13 1.16 -5.89
N GLU A 97 18.61 0.45 -6.88
CA GLU A 97 18.41 1.00 -8.23
C GLU A 97 17.33 2.08 -8.24
N ILE A 98 16.27 1.87 -7.46
CA ILE A 98 15.20 2.86 -7.28
C ILE A 98 15.76 4.09 -6.55
N ALA A 99 16.56 3.87 -5.50
CA ALA A 99 17.21 4.95 -4.76
C ALA A 99 18.06 5.84 -5.67
N GLU A 100 18.84 5.23 -6.57
CA GLU A 100 19.66 5.95 -7.54
C GLU A 100 18.80 6.77 -8.52
N ALA A 101 17.73 6.19 -9.02
CA ALA A 101 16.81 6.89 -9.93
C ALA A 101 16.16 8.09 -9.27
N TYR A 102 15.74 7.95 -8.02
CA TYR A 102 15.15 9.04 -7.24
C TYR A 102 16.16 10.16 -7.02
N LYS A 103 17.38 9.81 -6.66
CA LYS A 103 18.46 10.79 -6.47
C LYS A 103 18.80 11.51 -7.78
N ALA A 104 18.95 10.78 -8.86
CA ALA A 104 19.31 11.34 -10.17
C ALA A 104 18.26 12.31 -10.70
N ASN A 105 16.99 12.08 -10.39
CA ASN A 105 15.87 12.90 -10.87
C ASN A 105 15.36 13.89 -9.81
N ASN A 106 15.98 13.92 -8.65
CA ASN A 106 15.54 14.75 -7.53
C ASN A 106 14.08 14.48 -7.14
N TRP A 107 13.69 13.21 -7.17
CA TRP A 107 12.37 12.75 -6.74
C TRP A 107 12.38 12.40 -5.25
N GLU A 108 11.21 12.52 -4.63
CA GLU A 108 11.00 12.09 -3.25
C GLU A 108 10.04 10.90 -3.22
N MET A 109 10.28 9.97 -2.29
CA MET A 109 9.36 8.88 -2.04
C MET A 109 8.40 9.28 -0.92
N GLY A 110 7.10 9.23 -1.22
CA GLY A 110 6.05 9.36 -0.24
C GLY A 110 5.63 7.98 0.24
N VAL A 111 5.80 7.68 1.51
CA VAL A 111 5.31 6.44 2.10
C VAL A 111 4.04 6.71 2.86
N PHE A 112 3.12 5.76 2.84
CA PHE A 112 1.83 5.87 3.50
C PHE A 112 1.38 4.50 4.00
N PHE A 113 0.50 4.52 5.00
CA PHE A 113 -0.19 3.32 5.45
C PHE A 113 -1.69 3.60 5.47
N LEU A 114 -2.50 2.56 5.54
CA LEU A 114 -3.95 2.71 5.62
C LEU A 114 -4.39 2.71 7.08
N ASN A 115 -5.06 3.78 7.49
CA ASN A 115 -5.67 3.92 8.81
C ASN A 115 -7.20 3.82 8.68
N ASP A 116 -7.88 3.58 9.79
CA ASP A 116 -9.31 3.29 9.78
C ASP A 116 -9.63 2.26 8.69
N ALA A 117 -8.82 1.21 8.65
CA ALA A 117 -8.76 0.27 7.55
C ALA A 117 -9.48 -1.03 7.86
N THR A 118 -10.02 -1.64 6.82
CA THR A 118 -10.60 -2.97 6.87
C THR A 118 -9.84 -3.85 5.89
N ALA A 119 -9.48 -5.06 6.30
CA ALA A 119 -8.94 -6.07 5.42
C ALA A 119 -9.92 -7.24 5.35
N GLU A 120 -10.31 -7.61 4.14
CA GLU A 120 -11.17 -8.75 3.88
C GLU A 120 -10.37 -9.81 3.13
N ILE A 121 -10.27 -10.99 3.70
CA ILE A 121 -9.72 -12.15 3.02
C ILE A 121 -10.91 -12.92 2.47
N ARG A 122 -10.96 -13.09 1.16
CA ARG A 122 -12.12 -13.61 0.44
C ARG A 122 -11.79 -14.83 -0.42
N ASN A 123 -12.78 -15.67 -0.63
CA ASN A 123 -12.81 -16.58 -1.73
C ASN A 123 -13.81 -16.07 -2.78
N MET A 124 -14.11 -16.86 -3.79
CA MET A 124 -15.02 -16.50 -4.88
C MET A 124 -16.46 -16.22 -4.41
N PHE A 125 -16.84 -16.72 -3.25
CA PHE A 125 -18.24 -16.74 -2.81
C PHE A 125 -18.51 -15.88 -1.58
N ALA A 126 -17.52 -15.66 -0.73
CA ALA A 126 -17.75 -15.05 0.57
C ALA A 126 -16.47 -14.42 1.16
N ILE A 127 -16.68 -13.60 2.19
CA ILE A 127 -15.61 -13.13 3.06
C ILE A 127 -15.31 -14.26 4.04
N GLU A 128 -14.07 -14.74 4.04
CA GLU A 128 -13.62 -15.77 4.98
C GLU A 128 -13.17 -15.19 6.32
N GLU A 129 -12.44 -14.07 6.26
CA GLU A 129 -11.93 -13.37 7.44
C GLU A 129 -12.01 -11.86 7.20
N SER A 130 -12.25 -11.11 8.26
CA SER A 130 -12.29 -9.65 8.20
C SER A 130 -11.60 -9.07 9.43
N TYR A 131 -10.75 -8.09 9.22
CA TYR A 131 -9.98 -7.45 10.27
C TYR A 131 -10.07 -5.93 10.13
N GLU A 132 -10.05 -5.23 11.25
CA GLU A 132 -10.06 -3.78 11.28
C GLU A 132 -8.77 -3.28 11.95
N PHE A 133 -8.22 -2.20 11.39
CA PHE A 133 -6.99 -1.57 11.89
C PHE A 133 -7.23 -0.09 12.11
N LYS A 134 -6.90 0.37 13.31
CA LYS A 134 -7.02 1.76 13.70
C LYS A 134 -5.79 2.15 14.52
N TYR A 135 -5.09 3.18 14.06
CA TYR A 135 -3.84 3.62 14.67
C TYR A 135 -3.95 5.00 15.28
#